data_6bc36422f0478dcb1d4ad9136ee1e25b
#
_entry.id   6bc36422f0478dcb1d4ad9136ee1e25b
#
_cell.length_a   1.000
_cell.length_b   1.000
_cell.length_c   1.000
_cell.angle_alpha   90.00
_cell.angle_beta   90.00
_cell.angle_gamma   90.00
#
_symmetry.space_group_name_H-M   'P 1'
#
loop_
_entity.id
_entity.type
_entity.pdbx_description
1 polymer ?
#
loop_
_entity_poly.entity_id
_entity_poly.type
_entity_poly.pdbx_seq_one_letter_code
_entity_poly.pdbx_strand_id
1 'polypeptide(L)'
;MAIQGKRIRASVPKLPPAKGASGYIGTGKGQVLRLITIGESTIAGIGVETHEEGFSGTLARALADQLGKPVVWKVYARSGYTAKRVTEKLIPQIAETDIDLIVIGLGGNDAFHLNPPWRWRRSIRDLIAALRERFPETPIVFTNMPPIKSFPAFTPLIKRVVGSHVELLGRSLDHVTEPMPNVFYYARVITLEDWRGVSAPPADYFSDGVHPSALTYQVWARDVAGYVGRLGVL
;
A
#
# COMPACT_ATOMS: atom_id res chain seq x y z
N MET A 1 24.58 9.11 -5.68
CA MET A 1 23.18 8.97 -5.29
C MET A 1 22.25 9.79 -6.19
N ALA A 2 22.29 11.13 -6.22
CA ALA A 2 21.39 11.95 -7.04
C ALA A 2 21.45 11.65 -8.55
N ILE A 3 22.63 11.41 -9.10
CA ILE A 3 22.82 11.10 -10.53
C ILE A 3 22.27 9.71 -10.88
N GLN A 4 22.46 8.71 -10.01
CA GLN A 4 21.91 7.37 -10.23
C GLN A 4 20.39 7.36 -10.09
N GLY A 5 19.82 8.07 -9.12
CA GLY A 5 18.38 8.25 -8.99
C GLY A 5 17.74 8.92 -10.20
N LYS A 6 18.43 9.92 -10.80
CA LYS A 6 17.98 10.55 -12.05
C LYS A 6 18.05 9.58 -13.25
N ARG A 7 19.13 8.77 -13.36
CA ARG A 7 19.28 7.77 -14.44
C ARG A 7 18.20 6.68 -14.34
N ILE A 8 17.91 6.17 -13.15
CA ILE A 8 16.85 5.17 -12.97
C ILE A 8 15.48 5.77 -13.28
N ARG A 9 15.16 6.98 -12.80
CA ARG A 9 13.93 7.68 -13.19
C ARG A 9 13.81 7.91 -14.70
N ALA A 10 14.91 8.00 -15.41
CA ALA A 10 14.91 8.14 -16.87
C ALA A 10 14.82 6.80 -17.60
N SER A 11 15.25 5.69 -16.98
CA SER A 11 15.23 4.35 -17.57
C SER A 11 13.99 3.52 -17.23
N VAL A 12 13.27 3.85 -16.16
CA VAL A 12 12.01 3.19 -15.81
C VAL A 12 10.88 3.82 -16.63
N PRO A 13 10.11 3.04 -17.39
CA PRO A 13 8.95 3.54 -18.13
C PRO A 13 7.98 4.27 -17.21
N LYS A 14 7.46 5.41 -17.65
CA LYS A 14 6.40 6.11 -16.91
C LYS A 14 5.06 5.45 -17.22
N LEU A 15 4.72 4.44 -16.45
CA LEU A 15 3.41 3.81 -16.55
C LEU A 15 2.32 4.71 -15.97
N PRO A 16 1.13 4.75 -16.59
CA PRO A 16 -0.01 5.50 -16.06
C PRO A 16 -0.56 4.83 -14.79
N PRO A 17 -1.28 5.57 -13.93
CA PRO A 17 -2.08 4.97 -12.88
C PRO A 17 -3.22 4.13 -13.47
N ALA A 18 -3.66 3.12 -12.72
CA ALA A 18 -4.78 2.28 -13.10
C ALA A 18 -6.08 3.08 -13.22
N LYS A 19 -6.98 2.61 -14.08
CA LYS A 19 -8.34 3.16 -14.25
C LYS A 19 -9.31 2.54 -13.24
N GLY A 20 -10.50 3.16 -13.05
CA GLY A 20 -11.56 2.60 -12.20
C GLY A 20 -11.21 2.63 -10.72
N ALA A 21 -11.07 3.84 -10.15
CA ALA A 21 -10.66 4.05 -8.74
C ALA A 21 -11.75 3.68 -7.70
N SER A 22 -12.79 2.96 -8.08
CA SER A 22 -13.83 2.45 -7.19
C SER A 22 -14.53 1.25 -7.83
N GLY A 23 -15.16 0.43 -6.98
CA GLY A 23 -15.93 -0.71 -7.45
C GLY A 23 -16.75 -1.37 -6.35
N TYR A 24 -17.48 -2.41 -6.74
CA TYR A 24 -18.32 -3.22 -5.90
C TYR A 24 -18.05 -4.70 -6.16
N ILE A 25 -17.88 -5.48 -5.11
CA ILE A 25 -17.65 -6.92 -5.18
C ILE A 25 -18.76 -7.62 -4.38
N GLY A 26 -19.36 -8.61 -4.98
CA GLY A 26 -20.34 -9.49 -4.32
C GLY A 26 -21.78 -9.27 -4.77
N THR A 27 -22.62 -10.29 -4.56
CA THR A 27 -24.04 -10.33 -4.90
C THR A 27 -24.94 -10.44 -3.64
N GLY A 28 -24.33 -10.36 -2.46
CA GLY A 28 -24.99 -10.65 -1.19
C GLY A 28 -25.99 -9.57 -0.75
N LYS A 29 -27.02 -10.01 0.00
CA LYS A 29 -28.01 -9.15 0.71
C LYS A 29 -27.56 -8.88 2.14
N GLY A 30 -26.27 -8.70 2.40
CA GLY A 30 -25.73 -8.46 3.73
C GLY A 30 -25.30 -7.01 3.94
N GLN A 31 -24.82 -6.72 5.15
CA GLN A 31 -24.18 -5.44 5.46
C GLN A 31 -22.94 -5.29 4.57
N VAL A 32 -22.89 -4.21 3.81
CA VAL A 32 -21.80 -3.90 2.88
C VAL A 32 -20.58 -3.42 3.66
N LEU A 33 -19.42 -4.02 3.43
CA LEU A 33 -18.15 -3.51 3.93
C LEU A 33 -17.68 -2.34 3.03
N ARG A 34 -17.40 -1.20 3.63
CA ARG A 34 -16.90 0.01 2.95
C ARG A 34 -15.40 0.14 3.16
N LEU A 35 -14.63 -0.14 2.11
CA LEU A 35 -13.17 -0.10 2.10
C LEU A 35 -12.65 1.14 1.39
N ILE A 36 -11.73 1.86 1.99
CA ILE A 36 -10.88 2.78 1.24
C ILE A 36 -9.41 2.34 1.30
N THR A 37 -8.71 2.52 0.18
CA THR A 37 -7.27 2.33 0.10
C THR A 37 -6.60 3.67 -0.17
N ILE A 38 -5.56 3.99 0.59
CA ILE A 38 -4.86 5.27 0.52
C ILE A 38 -3.38 5.01 0.28
N GLY A 39 -2.75 5.76 -0.64
CA GLY A 39 -1.32 5.55 -0.78
C GLY A 39 -0.60 6.21 -1.94
N GLU A 40 0.54 5.61 -2.28
CA GLU A 40 1.43 6.06 -3.33
C GLU A 40 1.26 5.23 -4.63
N SER A 41 2.32 5.08 -5.42
CA SER A 41 2.26 4.46 -6.76
C SER A 41 1.67 3.05 -6.78
N THR A 42 1.97 2.22 -5.78
CA THR A 42 1.45 0.86 -5.70
C THR A 42 -0.06 0.84 -5.45
N ILE A 43 -0.56 1.73 -4.60
CA ILE A 43 -2.01 1.87 -4.38
C ILE A 43 -2.68 2.58 -5.56
N ALA A 44 -1.95 3.45 -6.28
CA ALA A 44 -2.43 4.04 -7.54
C ALA A 44 -2.44 3.03 -8.71
N GLY A 45 -2.07 1.78 -8.48
CA GLY A 45 -2.13 0.71 -9.45
C GLY A 45 -1.16 0.87 -10.62
N ILE A 46 0.02 1.50 -10.37
CA ILE A 46 1.05 1.58 -11.42
C ILE A 46 1.50 0.15 -11.77
N GLY A 47 1.38 -0.22 -13.05
CA GLY A 47 1.75 -1.55 -13.53
C GLY A 47 0.59 -2.47 -13.88
N VAL A 48 -0.65 -2.02 -13.67
CA VAL A 48 -1.88 -2.70 -14.11
C VAL A 48 -2.79 -1.72 -14.86
N GLU A 49 -3.70 -2.24 -15.65
CA GLU A 49 -4.61 -1.40 -16.45
C GLU A 49 -5.76 -0.86 -15.59
N THR A 50 -6.29 -1.68 -14.68
CA THR A 50 -7.41 -1.34 -13.83
C THR A 50 -7.11 -1.56 -12.34
N HIS A 51 -7.75 -0.78 -11.48
CA HIS A 51 -7.69 -0.99 -10.02
C HIS A 51 -8.36 -2.31 -9.60
N GLU A 52 -9.27 -2.84 -10.42
CA GLU A 52 -9.91 -4.14 -10.17
C GLU A 52 -8.90 -5.30 -10.23
N GLU A 53 -7.95 -5.24 -11.17
CA GLU A 53 -6.84 -6.19 -11.30
C GLU A 53 -5.68 -5.91 -10.34
N GLY A 54 -5.61 -4.69 -9.85
CA GLY A 54 -4.59 -4.20 -8.94
C GLY A 54 -4.83 -4.60 -7.48
N PHE A 55 -4.13 -3.91 -6.60
CA PHE A 55 -4.17 -4.18 -5.16
C PHE A 55 -5.58 -4.01 -4.57
N SER A 56 -6.25 -2.89 -4.84
CA SER A 56 -7.48 -2.50 -4.14
C SER A 56 -8.67 -3.40 -4.51
N GLY A 57 -8.89 -3.68 -5.78
CA GLY A 57 -9.96 -4.58 -6.23
C GLY A 57 -9.72 -6.02 -5.80
N THR A 58 -8.46 -6.49 -5.84
CA THR A 58 -8.11 -7.83 -5.34
C THR A 58 -8.29 -7.93 -3.82
N LEU A 59 -7.89 -6.89 -3.06
CA LEU A 59 -8.12 -6.84 -1.62
C LEU A 59 -9.62 -6.90 -1.30
N ALA A 60 -10.43 -6.10 -2.00
CA ALA A 60 -11.87 -6.09 -1.83
C ALA A 60 -12.50 -7.47 -2.12
N ARG A 61 -12.06 -8.15 -3.19
CA ARG A 61 -12.52 -9.50 -3.52
C ARG A 61 -12.14 -10.52 -2.46
N ALA A 62 -10.89 -10.50 -2.01
CA ALA A 62 -10.42 -11.42 -0.98
C ALA A 62 -11.13 -11.21 0.36
N LEU A 63 -11.44 -9.97 0.73
CA LEU A 63 -12.24 -9.67 1.92
C LEU A 63 -13.71 -10.09 1.75
N ALA A 64 -14.31 -9.89 0.57
CA ALA A 64 -15.67 -10.34 0.28
C ALA A 64 -15.80 -11.87 0.42
N ASP A 65 -14.84 -12.60 -0.16
CA ASP A 65 -14.79 -14.06 -0.08
C ASP A 65 -14.60 -14.55 1.37
N GLN A 66 -13.71 -13.92 2.12
CA GLN A 66 -13.37 -14.29 3.49
C GLN A 66 -14.52 -14.01 4.48
N LEU A 67 -15.20 -12.89 4.32
CA LEU A 67 -16.24 -12.43 5.25
C LEU A 67 -17.66 -12.84 4.82
N GLY A 68 -17.83 -13.33 3.59
CA GLY A 68 -19.16 -13.62 3.02
C GLY A 68 -20.03 -12.36 2.89
N LYS A 69 -19.43 -11.18 2.78
CA LYS A 69 -20.11 -9.88 2.70
C LYS A 69 -19.77 -9.17 1.40
N PRO A 70 -20.69 -8.38 0.81
CA PRO A 70 -20.33 -7.52 -0.30
C PRO A 70 -19.39 -6.40 0.17
N VAL A 71 -18.48 -5.98 -0.72
CA VAL A 71 -17.49 -4.91 -0.45
C VAL A 71 -17.62 -3.81 -1.50
N VAL A 72 -17.85 -2.59 -1.04
CA VAL A 72 -17.64 -1.37 -1.83
C VAL A 72 -16.24 -0.88 -1.53
N TRP A 73 -15.48 -0.53 -2.55
CA TRP A 73 -14.12 -0.04 -2.38
C TRP A 73 -13.83 1.23 -3.19
N LYS A 74 -12.93 2.06 -2.67
CA LYS A 74 -12.46 3.27 -3.34
C LYS A 74 -10.99 3.53 -3.06
N VAL A 75 -10.32 4.15 -4.04
CA VAL A 75 -8.88 4.41 -4.02
C VAL A 75 -8.60 5.91 -3.94
N TYR A 76 -7.75 6.29 -2.99
CA TYR A 76 -7.18 7.63 -2.84
C TYR A 76 -5.66 7.53 -2.92
N ALA A 77 -5.10 7.60 -4.12
CA ALA A 77 -3.67 7.38 -4.29
C ALA A 77 -3.06 8.28 -5.36
N ARG A 78 -1.77 8.60 -5.18
CA ARG A 78 -1.01 9.35 -6.17
C ARG A 78 0.46 8.94 -6.17
N SER A 79 0.95 8.54 -7.34
CA SER A 79 2.37 8.22 -7.54
C SER A 79 3.27 9.40 -7.14
N GLY A 80 4.36 9.11 -6.45
CA GLY A 80 5.33 10.11 -6.00
C GLY A 80 4.97 10.82 -4.68
N TYR A 81 3.83 10.52 -4.06
CA TYR A 81 3.46 11.15 -2.80
C TYR A 81 4.15 10.48 -1.61
N THR A 82 4.64 11.31 -0.69
CA THR A 82 5.08 10.92 0.65
C THR A 82 3.91 10.95 1.62
N ALA A 83 4.07 10.39 2.83
CA ALA A 83 3.03 10.40 3.86
C ALA A 83 2.52 11.84 4.13
N LYS A 84 3.41 12.81 4.24
CA LYS A 84 3.03 14.23 4.40
C LYS A 84 2.13 14.71 3.26
N ARG A 85 2.49 14.42 2.00
CA ARG A 85 1.70 14.85 0.83
C ARG A 85 0.35 14.14 0.75
N VAL A 86 0.28 12.89 1.18
CA VAL A 86 -0.99 12.16 1.29
C VAL A 86 -1.91 12.86 2.28
N THR A 87 -1.43 13.18 3.47
CA THR A 87 -2.20 13.92 4.49
C THR A 87 -2.72 15.25 3.95
N GLU A 88 -1.85 16.05 3.32
CA GLU A 88 -2.18 17.40 2.86
C GLU A 88 -3.08 17.41 1.62
N LYS A 89 -3.01 16.40 0.76
CA LYS A 89 -3.61 16.46 -0.59
C LYS A 89 -4.65 15.38 -0.87
N LEU A 90 -4.60 14.22 -0.22
CA LEU A 90 -5.57 13.14 -0.48
C LEU A 90 -6.62 13.03 0.63
N ILE A 91 -6.25 13.17 1.89
CA ILE A 91 -7.22 13.07 2.99
C ILE A 91 -8.37 14.09 2.84
N PRO A 92 -8.14 15.36 2.44
CA PRO A 92 -9.24 16.31 2.20
C PRO A 92 -10.17 15.93 1.04
N GLN A 93 -9.75 15.04 0.14
CA GLN A 93 -10.55 14.60 -1.00
C GLN A 93 -11.48 13.43 -0.69
N ILE A 94 -11.32 12.78 0.45
CA ILE A 94 -12.18 11.68 0.86
C ILE A 94 -13.59 12.25 1.07
N ALA A 95 -14.56 11.80 0.31
CA ALA A 95 -15.94 12.28 0.37
C ALA A 95 -16.85 11.41 1.27
N GLU A 96 -16.41 10.18 1.55
CA GLU A 96 -17.14 9.19 2.34
C GLU A 96 -17.23 9.65 3.80
N THR A 97 -18.37 9.37 4.41
CA THR A 97 -18.64 9.62 5.85
C THR A 97 -18.62 8.34 6.66
N ASP A 98 -18.92 7.22 6.00
CA ASP A 98 -18.98 5.89 6.61
C ASP A 98 -17.95 4.99 5.96
N ILE A 99 -16.96 4.55 6.73
CA ILE A 99 -15.90 3.64 6.31
C ILE A 99 -15.70 2.58 7.38
N ASP A 100 -15.67 1.32 6.96
CA ASP A 100 -15.49 0.17 7.84
C ASP A 100 -14.02 -0.27 7.93
N LEU A 101 -13.21 0.04 6.90
CA LEU A 101 -11.77 -0.29 6.87
C LEU A 101 -10.98 0.72 6.02
N ILE A 102 -9.85 1.18 6.56
CA ILE A 102 -8.86 1.99 5.86
C ILE A 102 -7.57 1.19 5.70
N VAL A 103 -7.11 0.99 4.47
CA VAL A 103 -5.83 0.32 4.19
C VAL A 103 -4.86 1.29 3.53
N ILE A 104 -3.65 1.40 4.07
CA ILE A 104 -2.67 2.42 3.68
C ILE A 104 -1.39 1.77 3.18
N GLY A 105 -0.98 2.10 1.94
CA GLY A 105 0.29 1.66 1.35
C GLY A 105 1.22 2.85 1.07
N LEU A 106 2.21 3.05 1.93
CA LEU A 106 3.15 4.17 1.90
C LEU A 106 4.56 3.76 2.34
N GLY A 107 5.53 4.58 2.01
CA GLY A 107 6.88 4.51 2.58
C GLY A 107 8.00 4.42 1.56
N GLY A 108 7.73 3.96 0.34
CA GLY A 108 8.73 3.90 -0.73
C GLY A 108 9.23 5.29 -1.10
N ASN A 109 8.34 6.25 -1.34
CA ASN A 109 8.75 7.62 -1.66
C ASN A 109 9.44 8.31 -0.49
N ASP A 110 9.01 8.10 0.75
CA ASP A 110 9.68 8.62 1.93
C ASP A 110 11.11 8.04 2.05
N ALA A 111 11.28 6.75 1.76
CA ALA A 111 12.60 6.12 1.75
C ALA A 111 13.50 6.67 0.63
N PHE A 112 12.98 6.87 -0.57
CA PHE A 112 13.75 7.48 -1.68
C PHE A 112 14.12 8.93 -1.43
N HIS A 113 13.34 9.68 -0.68
CA HIS A 113 13.67 11.04 -0.23
C HIS A 113 14.62 11.04 0.97
N LEU A 114 14.97 9.86 1.50
CA LEU A 114 15.77 9.70 2.71
C LEU A 114 15.20 10.52 3.88
N ASN A 115 13.88 10.56 4.00
CA ASN A 115 13.21 11.23 5.11
C ASN A 115 13.67 10.58 6.42
N PRO A 116 14.23 11.36 7.37
CA PRO A 116 14.73 10.77 8.60
C PRO A 116 13.57 10.17 9.44
N PRO A 117 13.83 9.11 10.24
CA PRO A 117 12.79 8.39 10.98
C PRO A 117 11.91 9.28 11.86
N TRP A 118 12.46 10.34 12.46
CA TRP A 118 11.67 11.27 13.29
C TRP A 118 10.66 12.07 12.45
N ARG A 119 11.01 12.48 11.20
CA ARG A 119 10.11 13.18 10.28
C ARG A 119 9.04 12.22 9.76
N TRP A 120 9.44 10.99 9.44
CA TRP A 120 8.51 9.93 9.05
C TRP A 120 7.48 9.65 10.15
N ARG A 121 7.93 9.41 11.39
CA ARG A 121 7.03 9.21 12.55
C ARG A 121 6.06 10.37 12.74
N ARG A 122 6.53 11.61 12.60
CA ARG A 122 5.64 12.78 12.66
C ARG A 122 4.59 12.73 11.54
N SER A 123 5.01 12.54 10.29
CA SER A 123 4.08 12.49 9.14
C SER A 123 3.04 11.37 9.28
N ILE A 124 3.41 10.21 9.84
CA ILE A 124 2.48 9.11 10.11
C ILE A 124 1.48 9.49 11.22
N ARG A 125 1.94 10.11 12.31
CA ARG A 125 1.02 10.59 13.35
C ARG A 125 0.05 11.64 12.82
N ASP A 126 0.54 12.59 12.03
CA ASP A 126 -0.30 13.61 11.41
C ASP A 126 -1.35 12.98 10.46
N LEU A 127 -0.97 11.94 9.70
CA LEU A 127 -1.86 11.18 8.83
C LEU A 127 -2.95 10.45 9.63
N ILE A 128 -2.56 9.73 10.69
CA ILE A 128 -3.50 9.01 11.56
C ILE A 128 -4.44 10.00 12.24
N ALA A 129 -3.94 11.11 12.77
CA ALA A 129 -4.75 12.15 13.41
C ALA A 129 -5.81 12.72 12.44
N ALA A 130 -5.41 13.07 11.22
CA ALA A 130 -6.33 13.58 10.21
C ALA A 130 -7.42 12.55 9.81
N LEU A 131 -7.09 11.26 9.82
CA LEU A 131 -8.06 10.20 9.58
C LEU A 131 -9.00 10.02 10.80
N ARG A 132 -8.48 10.08 12.02
CA ARG A 132 -9.25 9.95 13.27
C ARG A 132 -10.24 11.09 13.49
N GLU A 133 -9.92 12.30 13.03
CA GLU A 133 -10.89 13.44 13.05
C GLU A 133 -12.16 13.12 12.26
N ARG A 134 -12.06 12.28 11.23
CA ARG A 134 -13.20 11.94 10.36
C ARG A 134 -13.77 10.55 10.64
N PHE A 135 -12.93 9.61 11.01
CA PHE A 135 -13.24 8.19 11.21
C PHE A 135 -12.67 7.74 12.56
N PRO A 136 -13.27 8.14 13.69
CA PRO A 136 -12.70 7.96 15.03
C PRO A 136 -12.39 6.49 15.36
N GLU A 137 -13.29 5.58 15.02
CA GLU A 137 -13.21 4.17 15.41
C GLU A 137 -12.80 3.22 14.28
N THR A 138 -12.76 3.69 13.03
CA THR A 138 -12.47 2.84 11.85
C THR A 138 -11.09 2.23 11.96
N PRO A 139 -10.93 0.90 11.79
CA PRO A 139 -9.63 0.26 11.71
C PRO A 139 -8.77 0.83 10.59
N ILE A 140 -7.53 1.18 10.93
CA ILE A 140 -6.50 1.64 9.99
C ILE A 140 -5.42 0.59 9.92
N VAL A 141 -5.17 0.06 8.73
CA VAL A 141 -4.15 -0.97 8.49
C VAL A 141 -3.09 -0.45 7.52
N PHE A 142 -1.87 -0.30 8.00
CA PHE A 142 -0.72 -0.05 7.14
C PHE A 142 -0.23 -1.37 6.56
N THR A 143 -0.05 -1.40 5.24
CA THR A 143 0.52 -2.57 4.56
C THR A 143 2.02 -2.67 4.78
N ASN A 144 2.59 -3.79 4.35
CA ASN A 144 4.04 -4.03 4.35
C ASN A 144 4.79 -2.89 3.66
N MET A 145 6.00 -2.60 4.16
CA MET A 145 6.94 -1.73 3.44
C MET A 145 7.43 -2.41 2.17
N PRO A 146 7.68 -1.65 1.09
CA PRO A 146 8.10 -2.23 -0.18
C PRO A 146 9.47 -2.93 -0.07
N PRO A 147 9.64 -4.15 -0.63
CA PRO A 147 10.88 -4.92 -0.54
C PRO A 147 11.94 -4.40 -1.53
N ILE A 148 12.42 -3.16 -1.35
CA ILE A 148 13.30 -2.44 -2.28
C ILE A 148 14.59 -3.23 -2.60
N LYS A 149 15.10 -4.03 -1.66
CA LYS A 149 16.28 -4.89 -1.89
C LYS A 149 16.06 -5.94 -2.97
N SER A 150 14.82 -6.32 -3.22
CA SER A 150 14.43 -7.34 -4.23
C SER A 150 14.14 -6.75 -5.61
N PHE A 151 14.06 -5.43 -5.76
CA PHE A 151 13.66 -4.80 -7.03
C PHE A 151 14.74 -4.94 -8.11
N PRO A 152 14.43 -5.56 -9.27
CA PRO A 152 15.44 -5.83 -10.31
C PRO A 152 16.02 -4.58 -10.94
N ALA A 153 15.25 -3.50 -11.08
CA ALA A 153 15.72 -2.25 -11.70
C ALA A 153 16.76 -1.48 -10.84
N PHE A 154 16.96 -1.87 -9.56
CA PHE A 154 17.84 -1.10 -8.68
C PHE A 154 19.25 -1.64 -8.61
N THR A 155 20.21 -0.70 -8.62
CA THR A 155 21.63 -1.02 -8.43
C THR A 155 21.90 -1.51 -7.00
N PRO A 156 22.99 -2.29 -6.77
CA PRO A 156 23.38 -2.75 -5.43
C PRO A 156 23.48 -1.60 -4.40
N LEU A 157 23.95 -0.43 -4.83
CA LEU A 157 24.05 0.74 -3.94
C LEU A 157 22.66 1.24 -3.50
N ILE A 158 21.70 1.33 -4.42
CA ILE A 158 20.32 1.75 -4.10
C ILE A 158 19.66 0.71 -3.20
N LYS A 159 19.77 -0.58 -3.53
CA LYS A 159 19.27 -1.68 -2.71
C LYS A 159 19.81 -1.59 -1.26
N ARG A 160 21.10 -1.32 -1.12
CA ARG A 160 21.74 -1.20 0.19
C ARG A 160 21.28 0.05 0.94
N VAL A 161 21.28 1.22 0.33
CA VAL A 161 20.99 2.48 1.02
C VAL A 161 19.50 2.67 1.22
N VAL A 162 18.71 2.65 0.13
CA VAL A 162 17.27 2.88 0.22
C VAL A 162 16.55 1.68 0.81
N GLY A 163 16.99 0.46 0.49
CA GLY A 163 16.43 -0.76 1.08
C GLY A 163 16.65 -0.84 2.59
N SER A 164 17.85 -0.49 3.10
CA SER A 164 18.05 -0.44 4.56
C SER A 164 17.29 0.73 5.20
N HIS A 165 17.11 1.82 4.47
CA HIS A 165 16.32 2.95 4.97
C HIS A 165 14.83 2.62 5.07
N VAL A 166 14.26 1.93 4.07
CA VAL A 166 12.85 1.51 4.14
C VAL A 166 12.59 0.55 5.30
N GLU A 167 13.54 -0.34 5.61
CA GLU A 167 13.44 -1.20 6.80
C GLU A 167 13.47 -0.39 8.11
N LEU A 168 14.29 0.67 8.17
CA LEU A 168 14.32 1.59 9.31
C LEU A 168 13.00 2.36 9.46
N LEU A 169 12.41 2.80 8.34
CA LEU A 169 11.10 3.44 8.34
C LEU A 169 10.00 2.45 8.77
N GLY A 170 10.07 1.17 8.36
CA GLY A 170 9.15 0.12 8.79
C GLY A 170 9.18 -0.09 10.31
N ARG A 171 10.37 -0.22 10.91
CA ARG A 171 10.50 -0.29 12.38
C ARG A 171 9.96 0.97 13.07
N SER A 172 10.13 2.13 12.45
CA SER A 172 9.59 3.38 12.98
C SER A 172 8.07 3.47 12.85
N LEU A 173 7.48 2.84 11.83
CA LEU A 173 6.04 2.74 11.66
C LEU A 173 5.44 1.84 12.73
N ASP A 174 6.03 0.65 12.94
CA ASP A 174 5.65 -0.29 13.98
C ASP A 174 5.58 0.40 15.37
N HIS A 175 6.65 1.08 15.73
CA HIS A 175 6.71 1.84 17.00
C HIS A 175 5.64 2.95 17.10
N VAL A 176 5.17 3.52 15.99
CA VAL A 176 4.10 4.54 16.02
C VAL A 176 2.74 3.88 16.16
N THR A 177 2.50 2.76 15.48
CA THR A 177 1.19 2.12 15.42
C THR A 177 0.88 1.26 16.64
N GLU A 178 1.90 0.58 17.21
CA GLU A 178 1.75 -0.33 18.35
C GLU A 178 0.94 0.26 19.54
N PRO A 179 1.16 1.50 20.00
CA PRO A 179 0.39 2.06 21.11
C PRO A 179 -0.96 2.66 20.71
N MET A 180 -1.33 2.66 19.41
CA MET A 180 -2.54 3.33 18.94
C MET A 180 -3.71 2.34 18.79
N PRO A 181 -4.87 2.59 19.41
CA PRO A 181 -6.02 1.72 19.28
C PRO A 181 -6.54 1.69 17.83
N ASN A 182 -6.93 0.52 17.37
CA ASN A 182 -7.46 0.30 16.01
C ASN A 182 -6.54 0.77 14.87
N VAL A 183 -5.21 0.83 15.12
CA VAL A 183 -4.18 1.11 14.11
C VAL A 183 -3.20 -0.04 14.09
N PHE A 184 -3.04 -0.64 12.91
CA PHE A 184 -2.26 -1.87 12.74
C PHE A 184 -1.22 -1.68 11.65
N TYR A 185 -0.07 -2.32 11.81
CA TYR A 185 0.95 -2.39 10.78
C TYR A 185 1.28 -3.84 10.47
N TYR A 186 1.15 -4.22 9.21
CA TYR A 186 1.57 -5.52 8.74
C TYR A 186 3.09 -5.52 8.50
N ALA A 187 3.85 -5.77 9.58
CA ALA A 187 5.30 -5.65 9.60
C ALA A 187 6.06 -6.76 8.87
N ARG A 188 5.34 -7.80 8.36
CA ARG A 188 5.98 -8.91 7.63
C ARG A 188 6.77 -8.38 6.43
N VAL A 189 8.05 -8.71 6.35
CA VAL A 189 8.86 -8.44 5.15
C VAL A 189 8.44 -9.42 4.07
N ILE A 190 7.93 -8.93 2.96
CA ILE A 190 7.61 -9.75 1.80
C ILE A 190 8.92 -10.07 1.08
N THR A 191 9.18 -11.33 0.87
CA THR A 191 10.30 -11.80 0.05
C THR A 191 9.76 -12.40 -1.26
N LEU A 192 10.60 -12.46 -2.30
CA LEU A 192 10.23 -13.18 -3.53
C LEU A 192 9.98 -14.68 -3.24
N GLU A 193 10.51 -15.20 -2.14
CA GLU A 193 10.30 -16.58 -1.68
C GLU A 193 8.88 -16.80 -1.16
N ASP A 194 8.28 -15.80 -0.55
CA ASP A 194 6.87 -15.84 -0.13
C ASP A 194 5.91 -15.99 -1.33
N TRP A 195 6.37 -15.60 -2.52
CA TRP A 195 5.60 -15.71 -3.76
C TRP A 195 5.92 -16.97 -4.58
N ARG A 196 6.84 -17.83 -4.12
CA ARG A 196 7.23 -19.07 -4.82
C ARG A 196 6.12 -20.11 -5.00
N GLY A 197 5.02 -19.98 -4.27
CA GLY A 197 3.81 -20.77 -4.54
C GLY A 197 3.14 -20.42 -5.89
N VAL A 198 3.56 -19.31 -6.50
CA VAL A 198 3.21 -18.91 -7.84
C VAL A 198 4.43 -19.20 -8.71
N SER A 199 4.36 -20.23 -9.53
CA SER A 199 5.46 -20.69 -10.40
C SER A 199 5.70 -19.68 -11.55
N ALA A 200 6.32 -18.55 -11.25
CA ALA A 200 6.64 -17.52 -12.22
C ALA A 200 8.10 -17.06 -12.10
N PRO A 201 8.80 -16.74 -13.21
CA PRO A 201 10.12 -16.15 -13.16
C PRO A 201 10.12 -14.82 -12.38
N PRO A 202 11.21 -14.45 -11.69
CA PRO A 202 11.29 -13.20 -10.93
C PRO A 202 10.96 -11.93 -11.75
N ALA A 203 11.17 -11.96 -13.07
CA ALA A 203 10.82 -10.85 -13.97
C ALA A 203 9.30 -10.60 -14.02
N ASP A 204 8.49 -11.62 -13.84
CA ASP A 204 7.02 -11.53 -13.94
C ASP A 204 6.38 -10.87 -12.71
N TYR A 205 7.13 -10.70 -11.64
CA TYR A 205 6.66 -10.01 -10.43
C TYR A 205 6.64 -8.49 -10.55
N PHE A 206 7.28 -7.93 -11.59
CA PHE A 206 7.39 -6.48 -11.77
C PHE A 206 7.03 -6.07 -13.19
N SER A 207 6.19 -5.06 -13.34
CA SER A 207 5.78 -4.53 -14.64
C SER A 207 6.86 -3.70 -15.34
N ASP A 208 7.70 -2.99 -14.55
CA ASP A 208 8.76 -2.11 -15.03
C ASP A 208 10.08 -2.26 -14.24
N GLY A 209 10.18 -3.33 -13.47
CA GLY A 209 11.32 -3.60 -12.58
C GLY A 209 11.27 -2.88 -11.23
N VAL A 210 10.24 -2.08 -10.98
CA VAL A 210 9.97 -1.34 -9.73
C VAL A 210 8.56 -1.58 -9.22
N HIS A 211 7.56 -1.40 -10.08
CA HIS A 211 6.16 -1.54 -9.70
C HIS A 211 5.69 -2.98 -9.86
N PRO A 212 4.81 -3.45 -8.97
CA PRO A 212 4.26 -4.80 -9.04
C PRO A 212 3.56 -5.07 -10.37
N SER A 213 3.63 -6.30 -10.84
CA SER A 213 2.72 -6.81 -11.88
C SER A 213 1.34 -7.14 -11.30
N ALA A 214 0.37 -7.43 -12.16
CA ALA A 214 -0.95 -7.89 -11.74
C ALA A 214 -0.85 -9.11 -10.79
N LEU A 215 0.02 -10.06 -11.14
CA LEU A 215 0.30 -11.23 -10.30
C LEU A 215 0.72 -10.86 -8.88
N THR A 216 1.70 -9.96 -8.78
CA THR A 216 2.21 -9.50 -7.48
C THR A 216 1.16 -8.74 -6.68
N TYR A 217 0.39 -7.87 -7.33
CA TYR A 217 -0.72 -7.18 -6.67
C TYR A 217 -1.73 -8.17 -6.10
N GLN A 218 -2.07 -9.21 -6.84
CA GLN A 218 -3.04 -10.22 -6.41
C GLN A 218 -2.54 -11.03 -5.20
N VAL A 219 -1.29 -11.48 -5.24
CA VAL A 219 -0.69 -12.23 -4.12
C VAL A 219 -0.59 -11.34 -2.88
N TRP A 220 -0.07 -10.14 -3.04
CA TRP A 220 0.08 -9.18 -1.94
C TRP A 220 -1.26 -8.79 -1.32
N ALA A 221 -2.25 -8.49 -2.13
CA ALA A 221 -3.57 -8.11 -1.63
C ALA A 221 -4.26 -9.24 -0.86
N ARG A 222 -4.14 -10.51 -1.31
CA ARG A 222 -4.66 -11.67 -0.58
C ARG A 222 -3.95 -11.89 0.76
N ASP A 223 -2.64 -11.68 0.79
CA ASP A 223 -1.85 -11.77 2.03
C ASP A 223 -2.28 -10.69 3.05
N VAL A 224 -2.48 -9.46 2.58
CA VAL A 224 -3.03 -8.36 3.41
C VAL A 224 -4.46 -8.67 3.87
N ALA A 225 -5.32 -9.21 3.01
CA ALA A 225 -6.67 -9.64 3.41
C ALA A 225 -6.63 -10.69 4.51
N GLY A 226 -5.76 -11.70 4.38
CA GLY A 226 -5.53 -12.72 5.41
C GLY A 226 -5.03 -12.10 6.73
N TYR A 227 -4.18 -11.08 6.68
CA TYR A 227 -3.77 -10.34 7.88
C TYR A 227 -4.95 -9.63 8.52
N VAL A 228 -5.72 -8.86 7.74
CA VAL A 228 -6.92 -8.14 8.23
C VAL A 228 -7.91 -9.09 8.91
N GLY A 229 -8.18 -10.24 8.30
CA GLY A 229 -9.08 -11.23 8.87
C GLY A 229 -8.61 -11.79 10.23
N ARG A 230 -7.30 -11.94 10.43
CA ARG A 230 -6.74 -12.36 11.73
C ARG A 230 -6.85 -11.30 12.83
N LEU A 231 -7.03 -10.03 12.47
CA LEU A 231 -7.21 -8.95 13.46
C LEU A 231 -8.58 -9.03 14.15
N GLY A 232 -9.60 -9.60 13.51
CA GLY A 232 -10.96 -9.72 14.08
C GLY A 232 -11.65 -8.38 14.29
N VAL A 233 -11.36 -7.37 13.45
CA VAL A 233 -11.85 -5.99 13.59
C VAL A 233 -13.00 -5.61 12.64
N LEU A 234 -13.52 -6.59 11.86
CA LEU A 234 -14.57 -6.42 10.84
C LEU A 234 -15.83 -7.25 11.14
#